data_1015cc19ff246ed658796c7dda23abc2
#
_entry.id   1015cc19ff246ed658796c7dda23abc2
#
_cell.length_a   1.000
_cell.length_b   1.000
_cell.length_c   1.000
_cell.angle_alpha   90.00
_cell.angle_beta   90.00
_cell.angle_gamma   90.00
#
_symmetry.space_group_name_H-M   'P 1'
#
loop_
_entity.id
_entity.type
_entity.pdbx_description
1 polymer ?
#
loop_
_entity_poly.entity_id
_entity_poly.type
_entity_poly.pdbx_seq_one_letter_code
_entity_poly.pdbx_strand_id
1 'polypeptide(L)'
;SEHWQLFNNNEVLFNEARTAQAATVVFSLQQNAQIEPLARSIHTLRRQRGSAMKILVRENTASLRATDERLLLACGANMVIPWNAPLSRCLTMIESVQGQKFSRYVPEDITTLLSMTQPLKLRGFQKWDVFCNAVNNMMNNPLLPAHGKGVLVALRPVPGIRVEQALTLCRPNRTGDIMTIGGNRLVLFLSCLLYTS
;
A
#
# COMPACT_ATOMS: atom_id res chain seq x y z
N SER A 1 18.01 -31.48 -1.53
CA SER A 1 17.38 -31.28 -0.21
C SER A 1 17.09 -29.81 -0.03
N GLU A 2 15.83 -29.47 0.13
CA GLU A 2 15.41 -28.13 0.43
C GLU A 2 15.86 -27.80 1.85
N HIS A 3 16.70 -26.78 1.99
CA HIS A 3 17.15 -26.31 3.29
C HIS A 3 16.33 -25.09 3.70
N TRP A 4 15.47 -25.27 4.69
CA TRP A 4 14.74 -24.19 5.33
C TRP A 4 15.56 -23.62 6.48
N GLN A 5 15.67 -22.29 6.50
CA GLN A 5 16.23 -21.56 7.63
C GLN A 5 15.17 -20.63 8.22
N LEU A 6 15.10 -20.60 9.55
CA LEU A 6 14.19 -19.73 10.28
C LEU A 6 14.98 -18.60 10.91
N PHE A 7 14.42 -17.40 10.84
CA PHE A 7 15.01 -16.19 11.40
C PHE A 7 14.05 -15.57 12.41
N ASN A 8 14.58 -14.89 13.41
CA ASN A 8 13.79 -14.34 14.51
C ASN A 8 12.89 -13.18 14.09
N ASN A 9 13.30 -12.42 13.07
CA ASN A 9 12.56 -11.27 12.58
C ASN A 9 12.97 -10.91 11.15
N ASN A 10 12.24 -9.98 10.54
CA ASN A 10 12.47 -9.53 9.18
C ASN A 10 13.84 -8.85 8.99
N GLU A 11 14.33 -8.13 9.99
CA GLU A 11 15.62 -7.44 9.91
C GLU A 11 16.77 -8.42 9.79
N VAL A 12 16.78 -9.47 10.61
CA VAL A 12 17.79 -10.53 10.56
C VAL A 12 17.72 -11.26 9.22
N LEU A 13 16.52 -11.60 8.77
CA LEU A 13 16.31 -12.20 7.45
C LEU A 13 16.82 -11.31 6.32
N PHE A 14 16.52 -10.03 6.35
CA PHE A 14 16.96 -9.07 5.35
C PHE A 14 18.51 -9.01 5.27
N ASN A 15 19.17 -8.90 6.41
CA ASN A 15 20.63 -8.84 6.47
C ASN A 15 21.27 -10.10 5.90
N GLU A 16 20.72 -11.26 6.18
CA GLU A 16 21.20 -12.54 5.63
C GLU A 16 20.95 -12.64 4.12
N ALA A 17 19.75 -12.23 3.69
CA ALA A 17 19.36 -12.29 2.28
C ALA A 17 20.21 -11.38 1.38
N ARG A 18 20.75 -10.30 1.91
CA ARG A 18 21.60 -9.36 1.16
C ARG A 18 22.88 -10.01 0.61
N THR A 19 23.35 -11.07 1.22
CA THR A 19 24.58 -11.79 0.83
C THR A 19 24.28 -13.11 0.09
N ALA A 20 23.02 -13.52 0.03
CA ALA A 20 22.62 -14.75 -0.67
C ALA A 20 22.66 -14.55 -2.20
N GLN A 21 23.16 -15.52 -2.93
CA GLN A 21 23.25 -15.45 -4.41
C GLN A 21 21.89 -15.72 -5.06
N ALA A 22 21.21 -16.77 -4.64
CA ALA A 22 19.87 -17.12 -5.08
C ALA A 22 19.13 -17.78 -3.92
N ALA A 23 17.98 -17.23 -3.58
CA ALA A 23 17.18 -17.72 -2.47
C ALA A 23 15.71 -17.36 -2.68
N THR A 24 14.86 -18.05 -1.96
CA THR A 24 13.48 -17.67 -1.73
C THR A 24 13.38 -17.16 -0.29
N VAL A 25 12.99 -15.90 -0.12
CA VAL A 25 12.82 -15.28 1.19
C VAL A 25 11.35 -14.99 1.43
N VAL A 26 10.90 -15.27 2.65
CA VAL A 26 9.51 -15.03 3.08
C VAL A 26 9.54 -14.12 4.30
N PHE A 27 9.22 -12.86 4.07
CA PHE A 27 9.04 -11.88 5.14
C PHE A 27 7.69 -12.08 5.82
N SER A 28 7.60 -11.74 7.09
CA SER A 28 6.33 -11.75 7.82
C SER A 28 5.80 -10.33 8.01
N LEU A 29 4.47 -10.20 7.96
CA LEU A 29 3.77 -8.95 8.19
C LEU A 29 2.68 -9.17 9.23
N GLN A 30 2.77 -8.45 10.37
CA GLN A 30 1.83 -8.57 11.48
C GLN A 30 1.02 -7.30 11.73
N GLN A 31 1.57 -6.13 11.40
CA GLN A 31 0.93 -4.83 11.66
C GLN A 31 1.26 -3.82 10.56
N ASN A 32 0.35 -2.86 10.38
CA ASN A 32 0.50 -1.81 9.38
C ASN A 32 1.77 -0.97 9.52
N ALA A 33 2.25 -0.76 10.75
CA ALA A 33 3.48 -0.02 10.99
C ALA A 33 4.72 -0.67 10.35
N GLN A 34 4.67 -1.96 10.03
CA GLN A 34 5.77 -2.68 9.38
C GLN A 34 5.81 -2.50 7.86
N ILE A 35 4.76 -1.98 7.24
CA ILE A 35 4.62 -1.93 5.77
C ILE A 35 5.71 -1.07 5.14
N GLU A 36 5.93 0.15 5.61
CA GLU A 36 6.95 1.03 5.03
C GLU A 36 8.37 0.48 5.24
N PRO A 37 8.80 0.06 6.43
CA PRO A 37 10.10 -0.58 6.60
C PRO A 37 10.27 -1.82 5.74
N LEU A 38 9.24 -2.64 5.62
CA LEU A 38 9.26 -3.85 4.79
C LEU A 38 9.35 -3.50 3.29
N ALA A 39 8.60 -2.51 2.83
CA ALA A 39 8.68 -2.01 1.46
C ALA A 39 10.11 -1.55 1.11
N ARG A 40 10.77 -0.83 2.02
CA ARG A 40 12.17 -0.40 1.85
C ARG A 40 13.12 -1.58 1.78
N SER A 41 12.96 -2.57 2.66
CA SER A 41 13.79 -3.78 2.66
C SER A 41 13.62 -4.57 1.37
N ILE A 42 12.39 -4.77 0.91
CA ILE A 42 12.09 -5.47 -0.34
C ILE A 42 12.71 -4.73 -1.53
N HIS A 43 12.52 -3.43 -1.61
CA HIS A 43 13.07 -2.61 -2.69
C HIS A 43 14.60 -2.71 -2.74
N THR A 44 15.28 -2.55 -1.61
CA THR A 44 16.73 -2.67 -1.50
C THR A 44 17.20 -4.05 -1.96
N LEU A 45 16.55 -5.10 -1.46
CA LEU A 45 16.90 -6.47 -1.77
C LEU A 45 16.73 -6.78 -3.26
N ARG A 46 15.60 -6.37 -3.85
CA ARG A 46 15.35 -6.53 -5.29
C ARG A 46 16.38 -5.80 -6.14
N ARG A 47 16.71 -4.58 -5.77
CA ARG A 47 17.70 -3.78 -6.51
C ARG A 47 19.11 -4.33 -6.37
N GLN A 48 19.49 -4.85 -5.22
CA GLN A 48 20.82 -5.39 -4.97
C GLN A 48 21.00 -6.82 -5.49
N ARG A 49 19.98 -7.68 -5.36
CA ARG A 49 20.10 -9.10 -5.69
C ARG A 49 19.52 -9.49 -7.05
N GLY A 50 18.76 -8.58 -7.68
CA GLY A 50 18.26 -8.77 -9.03
C GLY A 50 17.09 -9.75 -9.15
N SER A 51 16.85 -10.25 -10.35
CA SER A 51 15.64 -10.97 -10.74
C SER A 51 15.60 -12.45 -10.30
N ALA A 52 16.71 -13.02 -9.90
CA ALA A 52 16.78 -14.43 -9.51
C ALA A 52 16.27 -14.69 -8.08
N MET A 53 16.30 -13.68 -7.23
CA MET A 53 15.77 -13.81 -5.87
C MET A 53 14.26 -13.80 -5.86
N LYS A 54 13.65 -14.72 -5.11
CA LYS A 54 12.20 -14.78 -4.89
C LYS A 54 11.90 -14.13 -3.55
N ILE A 55 11.04 -13.12 -3.57
CA ILE A 55 10.67 -12.35 -2.38
C ILE A 55 9.17 -12.47 -2.19
N LEU A 56 8.77 -13.09 -1.10
CA LEU A 56 7.37 -13.25 -0.71
C LEU A 56 7.14 -12.55 0.63
N VAL A 57 5.91 -12.14 0.85
CA VAL A 57 5.45 -11.59 2.13
C VAL A 57 4.31 -12.45 2.64
N ARG A 58 4.44 -12.98 3.85
CA ARG A 58 3.38 -13.69 4.55
C ARG A 58 2.67 -12.72 5.48
N GLU A 59 1.42 -12.43 5.19
CA GLU A 59 0.55 -11.71 6.09
C GLU A 59 0.12 -12.66 7.21
N ASN A 60 0.38 -12.28 8.47
CA ASN A 60 0.04 -13.12 9.64
C ASN A 60 -1.28 -12.71 10.28
N THR A 61 -1.71 -11.47 10.08
CA THR A 61 -2.97 -10.93 10.58
C THR A 61 -3.67 -10.14 9.48
N ALA A 62 -5.00 -10.04 9.52
CA ALA A 62 -5.81 -9.32 8.54
C ALA A 62 -5.63 -7.80 8.67
N SER A 63 -4.47 -7.28 8.31
CA SER A 63 -4.13 -5.86 8.45
C SER A 63 -3.75 -5.17 7.15
N LEU A 64 -3.56 -5.92 6.08
CA LEU A 64 -3.06 -5.41 4.81
C LEU A 64 -4.19 -4.83 3.96
N ARG A 65 -4.03 -3.58 3.53
CA ARG A 65 -4.91 -2.96 2.53
C ARG A 65 -4.47 -3.37 1.12
N ALA A 66 -5.41 -3.32 0.15
CA ALA A 66 -5.08 -3.58 -1.25
C ALA A 66 -3.98 -2.66 -1.79
N THR A 67 -3.95 -1.40 -1.36
CA THR A 67 -2.91 -0.44 -1.73
C THR A 67 -1.54 -0.78 -1.14
N ASP A 68 -1.50 -1.30 0.08
CA ASP A 68 -0.27 -1.73 0.74
C ASP A 68 0.29 -2.98 0.05
N GLU A 69 -0.56 -3.93 -0.31
CA GLU A 69 -0.15 -5.10 -1.11
C GLU A 69 0.45 -4.66 -2.45
N ARG A 70 -0.21 -3.74 -3.15
CA ARG A 70 0.31 -3.20 -4.42
C ARG A 70 1.63 -2.47 -4.24
N LEU A 71 1.82 -1.74 -3.14
CA LEU A 71 3.08 -1.10 -2.81
C LEU A 71 4.20 -2.14 -2.66
N LEU A 72 3.98 -3.20 -1.90
CA LEU A 72 4.96 -4.27 -1.70
C LEU A 72 5.33 -4.95 -3.03
N LEU A 73 4.34 -5.22 -3.87
CA LEU A 73 4.55 -5.78 -5.20
C LEU A 73 5.32 -4.82 -6.11
N ALA A 74 5.00 -3.53 -6.09
CA ALA A 74 5.70 -2.49 -6.86
C ALA A 74 7.15 -2.29 -6.40
N CYS A 75 7.43 -2.52 -5.12
CA CYS A 75 8.78 -2.49 -4.56
C CYS A 75 9.64 -3.70 -4.95
N GLY A 76 9.02 -4.77 -5.47
CA GLY A 76 9.76 -5.92 -5.98
C GLY A 76 9.40 -7.26 -5.35
N ALA A 77 8.37 -7.34 -4.51
CA ALA A 77 7.87 -8.62 -4.03
C ALA A 77 7.25 -9.43 -5.19
N ASN A 78 7.50 -10.73 -5.21
CA ASN A 78 6.87 -11.64 -6.17
C ASN A 78 5.39 -11.86 -5.84
N MET A 79 5.08 -11.97 -4.56
CA MET A 79 3.76 -12.39 -4.11
C MET A 79 3.53 -12.03 -2.64
N VAL A 80 2.28 -11.78 -2.30
CA VAL A 80 1.81 -11.68 -0.92
C VAL A 80 0.91 -12.86 -0.62
N ILE A 81 1.23 -13.59 0.44
CA ILE A 81 0.45 -14.74 0.91
C ILE A 81 -0.53 -14.24 1.96
N PRO A 82 -1.85 -14.37 1.75
CA PRO A 82 -2.85 -13.84 2.67
C PRO A 82 -2.87 -14.59 4.01
N TRP A 83 -3.30 -13.90 5.06
CA TRP A 83 -3.31 -14.41 6.44
C TRP A 83 -4.15 -15.69 6.61
N ASN A 84 -5.23 -15.82 5.84
CA ASN A 84 -6.15 -16.94 5.92
C ASN A 84 -5.75 -18.14 5.04
N ALA A 85 -4.60 -18.08 4.36
CA ALA A 85 -4.12 -19.20 3.57
C ALA A 85 -3.61 -20.32 4.48
N PRO A 86 -4.11 -21.56 4.35
CA PRO A 86 -3.58 -22.69 5.09
C PRO A 86 -2.15 -23.01 4.65
N LEU A 87 -1.43 -23.74 5.47
CA LEU A 87 -0.01 -24.08 5.21
C LEU A 87 0.20 -24.72 3.84
N SER A 88 -0.67 -25.66 3.44
CA SER A 88 -0.59 -26.31 2.14
C SER A 88 -0.65 -25.29 0.98
N ARG A 89 -1.52 -24.29 1.10
CA ARG A 89 -1.60 -23.23 0.09
C ARG A 89 -0.38 -22.33 0.11
N CYS A 90 0.14 -22.02 1.28
CA CYS A 90 1.39 -21.25 1.40
C CYS A 90 2.54 -21.95 0.66
N LEU A 91 2.69 -23.24 0.86
CA LEU A 91 3.72 -24.04 0.19
C LEU A 91 3.52 -24.04 -1.33
N THR A 92 2.29 -24.24 -1.80
CA THR A 92 1.96 -24.18 -3.23
C THR A 92 2.31 -22.81 -3.83
N MET A 93 2.01 -21.72 -3.11
CA MET A 93 2.33 -20.36 -3.54
C MET A 93 3.85 -20.14 -3.61
N ILE A 94 4.60 -20.63 -2.64
CA ILE A 94 6.07 -20.56 -2.64
C ILE A 94 6.63 -21.37 -3.82
N GLU A 95 6.11 -22.55 -4.06
CA GLU A 95 6.52 -23.40 -5.19
C GLU A 95 6.22 -22.73 -6.54
N SER A 96 5.11 -22.01 -6.66
CA SER A 96 4.69 -21.38 -7.91
C SER A 96 5.66 -20.31 -8.43
N VAL A 97 6.48 -19.73 -7.57
CA VAL A 97 7.47 -18.72 -7.97
C VAL A 97 8.86 -19.31 -8.26
N GLN A 98 9.05 -20.61 -8.01
CA GLN A 98 10.32 -21.27 -8.29
C GLN A 98 10.55 -21.38 -9.80
N GLY A 99 11.80 -21.22 -10.21
CA GLY A 99 12.17 -21.27 -11.63
C GLY A 99 11.78 -20.03 -12.45
N GLN A 100 11.06 -19.08 -11.86
CA GLN A 100 10.68 -17.84 -12.52
C GLN A 100 11.69 -16.74 -12.24
N LYS A 101 11.87 -15.84 -13.20
CA LYS A 101 12.61 -14.59 -12.99
C LYS A 101 11.64 -13.46 -12.76
N PHE A 102 11.96 -12.58 -11.83
CA PHE A 102 11.20 -11.36 -11.63
C PHE A 102 11.38 -10.43 -12.82
N SER A 103 10.29 -10.05 -13.50
CA SER A 103 10.33 -9.32 -14.77
C SER A 103 9.68 -7.93 -14.71
N ARG A 104 9.02 -7.60 -13.61
CA ARG A 104 8.37 -6.28 -13.47
C ARG A 104 9.41 -5.20 -13.25
N TYR A 105 9.13 -4.00 -13.79
CA TYR A 105 9.97 -2.84 -13.55
C TYR A 105 9.81 -2.35 -12.11
N VAL A 106 10.93 -2.09 -11.46
CA VAL A 106 10.99 -1.50 -10.12
C VAL A 106 11.76 -0.18 -10.22
N PRO A 107 11.16 0.96 -9.83
CA PRO A 107 11.84 2.24 -9.85
C PRO A 107 13.12 2.22 -9.01
N GLU A 108 14.15 2.92 -9.48
CA GLU A 108 15.40 3.03 -8.73
C GLU A 108 15.20 3.76 -7.40
N ASP A 109 14.40 4.81 -7.39
CA ASP A 109 14.10 5.60 -6.21
C ASP A 109 12.77 5.15 -5.58
N ILE A 110 12.83 4.55 -4.39
CA ILE A 110 11.65 4.11 -3.66
C ILE A 110 10.75 5.28 -3.23
N THR A 111 11.29 6.49 -3.05
CA THR A 111 10.49 7.64 -2.64
C THR A 111 9.37 7.95 -3.62
N THR A 112 9.56 7.64 -4.90
CA THR A 112 8.52 7.73 -5.93
C THR A 112 7.31 6.85 -5.58
N LEU A 113 7.54 5.62 -5.14
CA LEU A 113 6.47 4.70 -4.75
C LEU A 113 5.84 5.09 -3.42
N LEU A 114 6.64 5.47 -2.44
CA LEU A 114 6.15 5.86 -1.11
C LEU A 114 5.32 7.15 -1.18
N SER A 115 5.70 8.10 -2.02
CA SER A 115 4.93 9.35 -2.20
C SER A 115 3.53 9.09 -2.76
N MET A 116 3.32 8.02 -3.52
CA MET A 116 2.01 7.64 -4.05
C MET A 116 1.03 7.22 -2.95
N THR A 117 1.52 6.83 -1.78
CA THR A 117 0.68 6.45 -0.64
C THR A 117 0.30 7.64 0.25
N GLN A 118 0.97 8.80 0.12
CA GLN A 118 0.75 9.96 0.98
C GLN A 118 -0.68 10.51 0.91
N PRO A 119 -1.31 10.68 -0.26
CA PRO A 119 -2.69 11.16 -0.34
C PRO A 119 -3.68 10.27 0.42
N LEU A 120 -3.38 8.97 0.50
CA LEU A 120 -4.22 7.98 1.18
C LEU A 120 -4.16 8.09 2.70
N LYS A 121 -3.17 8.81 3.26
CA LYS A 121 -2.98 9.03 4.70
C LYS A 121 -3.66 10.30 5.18
N LEU A 122 -4.14 11.16 4.28
CA LEU A 122 -4.86 12.38 4.62
C LEU A 122 -6.25 12.05 5.16
N ARG A 123 -6.74 12.91 6.05
CA ARG A 123 -8.07 12.79 6.65
C ARG A 123 -8.64 14.18 6.98
N GLY A 124 -9.95 14.35 6.78
CA GLY A 124 -10.65 15.54 7.16
C GLY A 124 -10.37 16.74 6.26
N PHE A 125 -10.48 17.93 6.84
CA PHE A 125 -10.34 19.17 6.09
C PHE A 125 -8.92 19.39 5.58
N GLN A 126 -8.83 19.74 4.29
CA GLN A 126 -7.60 20.13 3.61
C GLN A 126 -7.81 21.46 2.89
N LYS A 127 -6.75 22.25 2.77
CA LYS A 127 -6.79 23.45 1.91
C LYS A 127 -7.09 23.04 0.47
N TRP A 128 -7.68 23.93 -0.30
CA TRP A 128 -8.14 23.66 -1.66
C TRP A 128 -7.06 23.03 -2.56
N ASP A 129 -5.87 23.62 -2.58
CA ASP A 129 -4.75 23.14 -3.37
C ASP A 129 -4.28 21.74 -2.95
N VAL A 130 -4.19 21.50 -1.63
CA VAL A 130 -3.82 20.18 -1.07
C VAL A 130 -4.89 19.15 -1.42
N PHE A 131 -6.15 19.50 -1.29
CA PHE A 131 -7.27 18.62 -1.65
C PHE A 131 -7.24 18.25 -3.14
N CYS A 132 -7.12 19.23 -4.04
CA CYS A 132 -7.09 18.98 -5.49
C CYS A 132 -5.90 18.13 -5.88
N ASN A 133 -4.72 18.39 -5.33
CA ASN A 133 -3.53 17.58 -5.59
C ASN A 133 -3.69 16.15 -5.08
N ALA A 134 -4.24 15.98 -3.89
CA ALA A 134 -4.48 14.65 -3.32
C ALA A 134 -5.46 13.84 -4.19
N VAL A 135 -6.60 14.43 -4.57
CA VAL A 135 -7.59 13.77 -5.43
C VAL A 135 -6.99 13.42 -6.79
N ASN A 136 -6.27 14.35 -7.41
CA ASN A 136 -5.63 14.11 -8.70
C ASN A 136 -4.59 12.97 -8.61
N ASN A 137 -3.78 12.97 -7.56
CA ASN A 137 -2.81 11.91 -7.32
C ASN A 137 -3.49 10.56 -7.08
N MET A 138 -4.61 10.52 -6.35
CA MET A 138 -5.38 9.31 -6.14
C MET A 138 -6.00 8.79 -7.45
N MET A 139 -6.56 9.66 -8.27
CA MET A 139 -7.16 9.28 -9.56
C MET A 139 -6.14 8.71 -10.53
N ASN A 140 -4.90 9.16 -10.49
CA ASN A 140 -3.81 8.74 -11.39
C ASN A 140 -2.84 7.74 -10.73
N ASN A 141 -3.13 7.28 -9.53
CA ASN A 141 -2.23 6.43 -8.75
C ASN A 141 -2.27 4.98 -9.27
N PRO A 142 -1.14 4.43 -9.77
CA PRO A 142 -1.10 3.04 -10.25
C PRO A 142 -1.21 2.01 -9.13
N LEU A 143 -1.02 2.40 -7.86
CA LEU A 143 -1.22 1.52 -6.70
C LEU A 143 -2.70 1.29 -6.38
N LEU A 144 -3.60 2.09 -6.96
CA LEU A 144 -5.04 1.96 -6.76
C LEU A 144 -5.68 1.16 -7.89
N PRO A 145 -6.83 0.51 -7.64
CA PRO A 145 -7.61 -0.12 -8.69
C PRO A 145 -7.97 0.87 -9.80
N ALA A 146 -8.07 0.40 -11.04
CA ALA A 146 -8.42 1.25 -12.18
C ALA A 146 -9.81 1.89 -12.03
N HIS A 147 -10.73 1.23 -11.32
CA HIS A 147 -12.09 1.68 -11.08
C HIS A 147 -12.44 1.69 -9.60
N GLY A 148 -13.40 2.52 -9.20
CA GLY A 148 -13.91 2.54 -7.84
C GLY A 148 -12.94 3.12 -6.81
N LYS A 149 -12.11 4.10 -7.20
CA LYS A 149 -11.13 4.72 -6.31
C LYS A 149 -11.76 5.56 -5.21
N GLY A 150 -12.90 6.19 -5.50
CA GLY A 150 -13.61 7.02 -4.56
C GLY A 150 -14.77 7.76 -5.21
N VAL A 151 -15.50 8.49 -4.37
CA VAL A 151 -16.63 9.31 -4.77
C VAL A 151 -16.35 10.76 -4.43
N LEU A 152 -16.49 11.65 -5.42
CA LEU A 152 -16.40 13.09 -5.23
C LEU A 152 -17.81 13.65 -5.09
N VAL A 153 -18.06 14.35 -3.97
CA VAL A 153 -19.37 14.92 -3.65
C VAL A 153 -19.22 16.42 -3.42
N ALA A 154 -20.04 17.22 -4.08
CA ALA A 154 -20.12 18.66 -3.85
C ALA A 154 -21.47 18.99 -3.21
N LEU A 155 -21.44 19.59 -2.03
CA LEU A 155 -22.62 19.99 -1.28
C LEU A 155 -22.77 21.51 -1.25
N ARG A 156 -23.94 21.99 -1.60
CA ARG A 156 -24.28 23.40 -1.44
C ARG A 156 -25.08 23.57 -0.15
N PRO A 157 -24.66 24.41 0.79
CA PRO A 157 -25.46 24.69 1.98
C PRO A 157 -26.82 25.29 1.60
N VAL A 158 -27.83 25.02 2.42
CA VAL A 158 -29.14 25.66 2.29
C VAL A 158 -29.01 27.17 2.52
N PRO A 159 -29.92 28.01 1.94
CA PRO A 159 -29.91 29.44 2.19
C PRO A 159 -29.91 29.79 3.69
N GLY A 160 -29.08 30.75 4.08
CA GLY A 160 -28.91 31.15 5.47
C GLY A 160 -27.84 30.44 6.26
N ILE A 161 -27.26 29.36 5.71
CA ILE A 161 -26.12 28.65 6.29
C ILE A 161 -24.87 28.91 5.45
N ARG A 162 -23.79 29.38 6.11
CA ARG A 162 -22.51 29.51 5.43
C ARG A 162 -21.79 28.19 5.30
N VAL A 163 -20.95 28.07 4.28
CA VAL A 163 -20.15 26.85 4.01
C VAL A 163 -19.30 26.46 5.23
N GLU A 164 -18.73 27.44 5.92
CA GLU A 164 -17.91 27.22 7.12
C GLU A 164 -18.73 26.63 8.28
N GLN A 165 -20.01 26.95 8.37
CA GLN A 165 -20.91 26.33 9.35
C GLN A 165 -21.22 24.87 8.98
N ALA A 166 -21.41 24.57 7.69
CA ALA A 166 -21.62 23.22 7.21
C ALA A 166 -20.39 22.34 7.47
N LEU A 167 -19.20 22.92 7.44
CA LEU A 167 -17.96 22.23 7.74
C LEU A 167 -17.94 21.61 9.15
N THR A 168 -18.58 22.27 10.13
CA THR A 168 -18.64 21.74 11.50
C THR A 168 -19.53 20.51 11.64
N LEU A 169 -20.45 20.30 10.69
CA LEU A 169 -21.39 19.19 10.68
C LEU A 169 -20.88 17.98 9.89
N CYS A 170 -19.96 18.21 8.96
CA CYS A 170 -19.36 17.18 8.11
C CYS A 170 -17.92 16.94 8.54
N ARG A 171 -17.64 15.87 9.27
CA ARG A 171 -16.29 15.51 9.72
C ARG A 171 -15.95 14.10 9.31
N PRO A 172 -15.33 13.91 8.13
CA PRO A 172 -14.81 12.60 7.79
C PRO A 172 -13.78 12.14 8.83
N ASN A 173 -13.97 10.93 9.34
CA ASN A 173 -13.09 10.36 10.35
C ASN A 173 -12.27 9.16 9.85
N ARG A 174 -12.51 8.73 8.60
CA ARG A 174 -11.75 7.67 7.96
C ARG A 174 -10.52 8.26 7.27
N THR A 175 -9.38 7.56 7.41
CA THR A 175 -8.18 7.87 6.62
C THR A 175 -8.48 7.65 5.13
N GLY A 176 -8.15 8.64 4.30
CA GLY A 176 -8.48 8.65 2.87
C GLY A 176 -9.74 9.44 2.53
N ASP A 177 -10.57 9.78 3.51
CA ASP A 177 -11.72 10.66 3.33
C ASP A 177 -11.32 12.10 3.68
N ILE A 178 -11.38 12.97 2.69
CA ILE A 178 -10.95 14.37 2.80
C ILE A 178 -12.03 15.31 2.31
N MET A 179 -11.96 16.55 2.77
CA MET A 179 -12.89 17.59 2.37
C MET A 179 -12.21 18.95 2.27
N THR A 180 -12.83 19.84 1.52
CA THR A 180 -12.39 21.22 1.35
C THR A 180 -13.57 22.13 1.07
N ILE A 181 -13.31 23.45 1.05
CA ILE A 181 -14.25 24.45 0.60
C ILE A 181 -13.79 24.98 -0.76
N GLY A 182 -14.68 24.92 -1.74
CA GLY A 182 -14.46 25.45 -3.09
C GLY A 182 -15.60 26.39 -3.47
N GLY A 183 -15.35 27.71 -3.51
CA GLY A 183 -16.41 28.71 -3.67
C GLY A 183 -17.42 28.63 -2.54
N ASN A 184 -18.70 28.50 -2.87
CA ASN A 184 -19.79 28.37 -1.88
C ASN A 184 -20.19 26.91 -1.64
N ARG A 185 -19.29 25.96 -1.90
CA ARG A 185 -19.58 24.52 -1.81
C ARG A 185 -18.60 23.83 -0.89
N LEU A 186 -19.12 22.86 -0.15
CA LEU A 186 -18.33 21.88 0.56
C LEU A 186 -18.06 20.72 -0.40
N VAL A 187 -16.80 20.37 -0.60
CA VAL A 187 -16.41 19.30 -1.50
C VAL A 187 -15.75 18.19 -0.69
N LEU A 188 -16.25 16.96 -0.86
CA LEU A 188 -15.74 15.78 -0.17
C LEU A 188 -15.22 14.79 -1.18
N PHE A 189 -14.13 14.11 -0.84
CA PHE A 189 -13.69 12.90 -1.52
C PHE A 189 -13.73 11.76 -0.52
N LEU A 190 -14.60 10.79 -0.80
CA LEU A 190 -14.80 9.60 0.03
C LEU A 190 -14.09 8.43 -0.66
N SER A 191 -13.02 7.98 -0.05
CA SER A 191 -12.22 6.88 -0.58
C SER A 191 -12.99 5.57 -0.50
N CYS A 192 -13.05 4.83 -1.62
CA CYS A 192 -13.63 3.49 -1.67
C CYS A 192 -12.61 2.39 -1.33
N LEU A 193 -11.48 2.75 -0.75
CA LEU A 193 -10.43 1.82 -0.37
C LEU A 193 -10.86 1.06 0.88
N LEU A 194 -11.51 -0.05 0.67
CA LEU A 194 -11.86 -0.97 1.73
C LEU A 194 -10.62 -1.79 2.11
N TYR A 195 -10.52 -2.12 3.40
CA TYR A 195 -9.61 -3.17 3.81
C TYR A 195 -10.04 -4.47 3.13
N THR A 196 -9.09 -5.21 2.60
CA THR A 196 -9.35 -6.56 2.14
C THR A 196 -9.69 -7.40 3.37
N SER A 197 -10.95 -7.76 3.48
CA SER A 197 -11.44 -8.70 4.50
C SER A 197 -11.00 -10.12 4.18
#